data_2d71c584ffb637b24929ff4605d3057b
#
_entry.id   2d71c584ffb637b24929ff4605d3057b
#
_cell.length_a   1.000
_cell.length_b   1.000
_cell.length_c   1.000
_cell.angle_alpha   90.00
_cell.angle_beta   90.00
_cell.angle_gamma   90.00
#
_symmetry.space_group_name_H-M   'P 1'
#
loop_
_entity.id
_entity.type
_entity.pdbx_description
1 polymer ?
#
loop_
_entity_poly.entity_id
_entity_poly.type
_entity_poly.pdbx_seq_one_letter_code
_entity_poly.pdbx_strand_id
1 'polypeptide(L)'
;MFAALAERADQPTDLWETAQRQRWVELVETLGRILPALQHDHINHLAQDAVPEELGGKFSHVLADRLRIRRSEATRRIAEAADLAPRRALTGQSLPPRLAATAAGQQAGAISGEHVKVIRGFFTRLPGFIDEQPRR
;
A
#
# COMPACT_ATOMS: atom_id res chain seq x y z
N MET A 1 16.88 7.65 3.36
CA MET A 1 16.77 6.17 3.51
C MET A 1 17.01 5.44 2.20
N PHE A 2 16.29 5.78 1.12
CA PHE A 2 16.48 5.12 -0.18
C PHE A 2 17.88 5.36 -0.78
N ALA A 3 18.42 6.57 -0.67
CA ALA A 3 19.77 6.89 -1.17
C ALA A 3 20.85 6.05 -0.46
N ALA A 4 20.76 5.88 0.86
CA ALA A 4 21.71 5.06 1.62
C ALA A 4 21.63 3.58 1.26
N LEU A 5 20.42 3.07 0.94
CA LEU A 5 20.23 1.71 0.46
C LEU A 5 20.78 1.50 -0.95
N ALA A 6 20.57 2.46 -1.84
CA ALA A 6 21.12 2.42 -3.19
C ALA A 6 22.65 2.44 -3.17
N GLU A 7 23.24 3.30 -2.35
CA GLU A 7 24.70 3.33 -2.14
C GLU A 7 25.25 1.98 -1.64
N ARG A 8 24.55 1.37 -0.68
CA ARG A 8 24.97 0.06 -0.16
C ARG A 8 24.81 -1.06 -1.18
N ALA A 9 23.80 -0.98 -2.03
CA ALA A 9 23.60 -1.97 -3.09
C ALA A 9 24.75 -2.01 -4.10
N ASP A 10 25.41 -0.86 -4.32
CA ASP A 10 26.53 -0.74 -5.25
C ASP A 10 27.90 -1.10 -4.63
N GLN A 11 27.96 -1.36 -3.32
CA GLN A 11 29.20 -1.73 -2.66
C GLN A 11 29.52 -3.22 -2.83
N PRO A 12 30.83 -3.59 -2.92
CA PRO A 12 31.23 -5.01 -2.94
C PRO A 12 30.74 -5.71 -1.67
N THR A 13 30.02 -6.82 -1.86
CA THR A 13 29.41 -7.57 -0.76
C THR A 13 30.18 -8.86 -0.40
N ASP A 14 31.31 -9.13 -1.03
CA ASP A 14 32.07 -10.37 -0.86
C ASP A 14 32.61 -10.54 0.56
N LEU A 15 32.87 -9.43 1.25
CA LEU A 15 33.37 -9.41 2.63
C LEU A 15 32.28 -9.38 3.69
N TRP A 16 31.02 -9.39 3.30
CA TRP A 16 29.91 -9.36 4.26
C TRP A 16 29.79 -10.69 4.99
N GLU A 17 29.66 -10.62 6.29
CA GLU A 17 29.36 -11.77 7.12
C GLU A 17 27.91 -12.21 6.98
N THR A 18 27.63 -13.47 7.34
CA THR A 18 26.30 -14.06 7.28
C THR A 18 25.25 -13.21 8.00
N ALA A 19 25.56 -12.71 9.19
CA ALA A 19 24.65 -11.86 9.95
C ALA A 19 24.32 -10.53 9.24
N GLN A 20 25.31 -9.93 8.56
CA GLN A 20 25.09 -8.70 7.77
C GLN A 20 24.19 -8.98 6.57
N ARG A 21 24.37 -10.11 5.88
CA ARG A 21 23.52 -10.53 4.75
C ARG A 21 22.08 -10.76 5.20
N GLN A 22 21.89 -11.43 6.32
CA GLN A 22 20.56 -11.67 6.88
C GLN A 22 19.86 -10.34 7.21
N ARG A 23 20.56 -9.41 7.88
CA ARG A 23 20.00 -8.08 8.19
C ARG A 23 19.63 -7.31 6.94
N TRP A 24 20.43 -7.40 5.87
CA TRP A 24 20.12 -6.75 4.61
C TRP A 24 18.84 -7.30 3.99
N VAL A 25 18.68 -8.63 3.95
CA VAL A 25 17.47 -9.27 3.44
C VAL A 25 16.24 -8.85 4.23
N GLU A 26 16.33 -8.86 5.56
CA GLU A 26 15.23 -8.43 6.45
C GLU A 26 14.87 -6.96 6.26
N LEU A 27 15.87 -6.08 6.10
CA LEU A 27 15.65 -4.66 5.86
C LEU A 27 14.94 -4.42 4.54
N VAL A 28 15.37 -5.06 3.47
CA VAL A 28 14.75 -4.94 2.15
C VAL A 28 13.32 -5.47 2.18
N GLU A 29 13.08 -6.58 2.87
CA GLU A 29 11.73 -7.14 3.04
C GLU A 29 10.82 -6.16 3.80
N THR A 30 11.30 -5.57 4.89
CA THR A 30 10.55 -4.57 5.66
C THR A 30 10.18 -3.37 4.80
N LEU A 31 11.12 -2.88 4.01
CA LEU A 31 10.86 -1.78 3.07
C LEU A 31 9.81 -2.16 2.03
N GLY A 32 9.91 -3.37 1.50
CA GLY A 32 8.91 -3.87 0.55
C GLY A 32 7.49 -3.88 1.13
N ARG A 33 7.36 -4.16 2.42
CA ARG A 33 6.07 -4.11 3.13
C ARG A 33 5.53 -2.69 3.30
N ILE A 34 6.41 -1.71 3.47
CA ILE A 34 6.04 -0.29 3.65
C ILE A 34 5.68 0.38 2.32
N LEU A 35 6.35 0.03 1.24
CA LEU A 35 6.21 0.72 -0.06
C LEU A 35 4.77 0.88 -0.54
N PRO A 36 3.90 -0.14 -0.49
CA PRO A 36 2.51 0.04 -0.91
C PRO A 36 1.76 1.12 -0.12
N ALA A 37 2.06 1.26 1.17
CA ALA A 37 1.42 2.26 2.03
C ALA A 37 1.72 3.70 1.57
N LEU A 38 2.86 3.94 0.94
CA LEU A 38 3.24 5.26 0.42
C LEU A 38 2.40 5.69 -0.79
N GLN A 39 1.78 4.74 -1.47
CA GLN A 39 0.98 5.01 -2.68
C GLN A 39 -0.51 5.10 -2.42
N HIS A 40 -1.01 4.55 -1.31
CA HIS A 40 -2.45 4.40 -1.08
C HIS A 40 -3.20 5.72 -1.12
N ASP A 41 -2.72 6.74 -0.45
CA ASP A 41 -3.37 8.04 -0.41
C ASP A 41 -3.47 8.66 -1.81
N HIS A 42 -2.40 8.62 -2.58
CA HIS A 42 -2.34 9.16 -3.93
C HIS A 42 -3.23 8.38 -4.90
N ILE A 43 -3.22 7.05 -4.83
CA ILE A 43 -4.10 6.21 -5.65
C ILE A 43 -5.56 6.52 -5.33
N ASN A 44 -5.89 6.64 -4.05
CA ASN A 44 -7.26 6.93 -3.62
C ASN A 44 -7.73 8.32 -4.08
N HIS A 45 -6.88 9.34 -3.98
CA HIS A 45 -7.15 10.66 -4.51
C HIS A 45 -7.39 10.64 -6.03
N LEU A 46 -6.53 9.99 -6.78
CA LEU A 46 -6.69 9.87 -8.23
C LEU A 46 -7.99 9.15 -8.60
N ALA A 47 -8.35 8.11 -7.84
CA ALA A 47 -9.57 7.36 -8.09
C ALA A 47 -10.84 8.18 -7.84
N GLN A 48 -10.81 9.10 -6.86
CA GLN A 48 -11.97 9.88 -6.44
C GLN A 48 -12.07 11.23 -7.14
N ASP A 49 -10.96 11.91 -7.31
CA ASP A 49 -10.93 13.33 -7.65
C ASP A 49 -10.56 13.60 -9.12
N ALA A 50 -9.78 12.73 -9.76
CA ALA A 50 -9.36 12.94 -11.13
C ALA A 50 -10.48 12.60 -12.11
N VAL A 51 -10.71 13.50 -13.07
CA VAL A 51 -11.69 13.24 -14.13
C VAL A 51 -11.08 12.38 -15.25
N PRO A 52 -11.89 11.55 -15.95
CA PRO A 52 -11.37 10.66 -17.00
C PRO A 52 -10.58 11.39 -18.09
N GLU A 53 -10.94 12.61 -18.41
CA GLU A 53 -10.26 13.44 -19.43
C GLU A 53 -8.84 13.78 -19.02
N GLU A 54 -8.59 14.04 -17.74
CA GLU A 54 -7.24 14.32 -17.20
C GLU A 54 -6.38 13.05 -17.21
N LEU A 55 -7.00 11.90 -16.94
CA LEU A 55 -6.31 10.62 -16.88
C LEU A 55 -6.03 10.03 -18.27
N GLY A 56 -6.84 10.37 -19.27
CA GLY A 56 -6.77 9.80 -20.61
C GLY A 56 -7.49 8.47 -20.74
N GLY A 57 -8.40 8.13 -19.82
CA GLY A 57 -9.21 6.91 -19.85
C GLY A 57 -9.61 6.40 -18.48
N LYS A 58 -10.11 5.16 -18.44
CA LYS A 58 -10.49 4.50 -17.18
C LYS A 58 -9.27 4.34 -16.27
N PHE A 59 -9.37 4.75 -15.01
CA PHE A 59 -8.24 4.83 -14.10
C PHE A 59 -7.51 3.49 -13.93
N SER A 60 -8.22 2.38 -13.78
CA SER A 60 -7.58 1.06 -13.65
C SER A 60 -6.72 0.70 -14.87
N HIS A 61 -7.16 1.07 -16.06
CA HIS A 61 -6.42 0.83 -17.31
C HIS A 61 -5.18 1.76 -17.41
N VAL A 62 -5.36 3.02 -17.10
CA VAL A 62 -4.26 4.01 -17.11
C VAL A 62 -3.20 3.64 -16.07
N LEU A 63 -3.62 3.26 -14.87
CA LEU A 63 -2.71 2.83 -13.81
C LEU A 63 -1.92 1.59 -14.23
N ALA A 64 -2.60 0.59 -14.81
CA ALA A 64 -1.96 -0.62 -15.31
C ALA A 64 -0.89 -0.31 -16.35
N ASP A 65 -1.21 0.54 -17.33
CA ASP A 65 -0.31 0.91 -18.41
C ASP A 65 0.91 1.70 -17.90
N ARG A 66 0.68 2.67 -17.02
CA ARG A 66 1.75 3.51 -16.47
C ARG A 66 2.69 2.73 -15.55
N LEU A 67 2.15 1.83 -14.74
CA LEU A 67 2.95 1.02 -13.82
C LEU A 67 3.45 -0.29 -14.45
N ARG A 68 3.05 -0.58 -15.67
CA ARG A 68 3.39 -1.82 -16.39
C ARG A 68 3.01 -3.07 -15.59
N ILE A 69 1.81 -3.04 -15.04
CA ILE A 69 1.22 -4.15 -14.29
C ILE A 69 -0.07 -4.63 -14.98
N ARG A 70 -0.55 -5.78 -14.57
CA ARG A 70 -1.82 -6.32 -15.08
C ARG A 70 -3.00 -5.46 -14.61
N ARG A 71 -4.06 -5.40 -15.42
CA ARG A 71 -5.28 -4.67 -15.05
C ARG A 71 -5.91 -5.19 -13.76
N SER A 72 -5.87 -6.50 -13.52
CA SER A 72 -6.32 -7.10 -12.27
C SER A 72 -5.52 -6.61 -11.06
N GLU A 73 -4.21 -6.45 -11.21
CA GLU A 73 -3.35 -5.91 -10.15
C GLU A 73 -3.64 -4.43 -9.91
N ALA A 74 -3.84 -3.64 -10.96
CA ALA A 74 -4.24 -2.25 -10.83
C ALA A 74 -5.59 -2.11 -10.10
N THR A 75 -6.58 -2.91 -10.47
CA THR A 75 -7.89 -2.96 -9.81
C THR A 75 -7.74 -3.32 -8.33
N ARG A 76 -6.91 -4.31 -8.01
CA ARG A 76 -6.62 -4.70 -6.63
C ARG A 76 -6.01 -3.55 -5.83
N ARG A 77 -5.03 -2.85 -6.39
CA ARG A 77 -4.36 -1.72 -5.71
C ARG A 77 -5.32 -0.56 -5.47
N ILE A 78 -6.20 -0.27 -6.41
CA ILE A 78 -7.24 0.77 -6.24
C ILE A 78 -8.19 0.41 -5.09
N ALA A 79 -8.66 -0.82 -5.05
CA ALA A 79 -9.54 -1.31 -3.99
C ALA A 79 -8.83 -1.33 -2.62
N GLU A 80 -7.59 -1.76 -2.58
CA GLU A 80 -6.76 -1.76 -1.37
C GLU A 80 -6.52 -0.33 -0.85
N ALA A 81 -6.25 0.61 -1.73
CA ALA A 81 -6.09 2.01 -1.39
C ALA A 81 -7.37 2.60 -0.77
N ALA A 82 -8.54 2.23 -1.29
CA ALA A 82 -9.82 2.66 -0.73
C ALA A 82 -10.02 2.19 0.73
N ASP A 83 -9.51 1.02 1.07
CA ASP A 83 -9.62 0.46 2.43
C ASP A 83 -8.53 0.96 3.39
N LEU A 84 -7.34 1.26 2.88
CA LEU A 84 -6.15 1.54 3.70
C LEU A 84 -5.70 3.00 3.68
N ALA A 85 -6.19 3.82 2.75
CA ALA A 85 -5.93 5.26 2.74
C ALA A 85 -6.86 6.01 3.69
N PRO A 86 -6.43 7.17 4.21
CA PRO A 86 -7.33 8.05 4.93
C PRO A 86 -8.56 8.38 4.10
N ARG A 87 -9.71 8.47 4.75
CA ARG A 87 -10.98 8.87 4.11
C ARG A 87 -11.20 10.36 4.27
N ARG A 88 -12.09 10.93 3.47
CA ARG A 88 -12.60 12.28 3.64
C ARG A 88 -14.09 12.27 3.96
N ALA A 89 -14.49 13.04 4.96
CA ALA A 89 -15.89 13.37 5.22
C ALA A 89 -16.41 14.30 4.11
N LEU A 90 -17.73 14.39 3.97
CA LEU A 90 -18.36 15.34 3.05
C LEU A 90 -17.94 16.81 3.32
N THR A 91 -17.56 17.11 4.56
CA THR A 91 -17.02 18.40 4.97
C THR A 91 -15.56 18.63 4.57
N GLY A 92 -14.89 17.65 3.97
CA GLY A 92 -13.47 17.70 3.64
C GLY A 92 -12.54 17.29 4.78
N GLN A 93 -13.06 17.00 5.98
CA GLN A 93 -12.27 16.57 7.11
C GLN A 93 -11.65 15.17 6.85
N SER A 94 -10.37 15.02 7.19
CA SER A 94 -9.69 13.73 7.13
C SER A 94 -10.24 12.77 8.18
N LEU A 95 -10.56 11.55 7.77
CA LEU A 95 -11.02 10.45 8.61
C LEU A 95 -10.02 9.29 8.54
N PRO A 96 -9.93 8.47 9.61
CA PRO A 96 -9.10 7.28 9.57
C PRO A 96 -9.47 6.33 8.42
N PRO A 97 -8.51 5.49 7.96
CA PRO A 97 -8.82 4.42 7.01
C PRO A 97 -9.93 3.49 7.51
N ARG A 98 -10.62 2.85 6.60
CA ARG A 98 -11.63 1.82 6.93
C ARG A 98 -11.02 0.69 7.75
N LEU A 99 -9.83 0.23 7.37
CA LEU A 99 -9.05 -0.79 8.06
C LEU A 99 -7.84 -0.12 8.73
N ALA A 100 -8.11 0.69 9.75
CA ALA A 100 -7.10 1.56 10.37
C ALA A 100 -5.95 0.77 11.01
N ALA A 101 -6.25 -0.33 11.69
CA ALA A 101 -5.22 -1.18 12.31
C ALA A 101 -4.35 -1.86 11.26
N THR A 102 -4.94 -2.34 10.17
CA THR A 102 -4.23 -2.95 9.05
C THR A 102 -3.33 -1.91 8.35
N ALA A 103 -3.84 -0.71 8.11
CA ALA A 103 -3.06 0.39 7.54
C ALA A 103 -1.86 0.74 8.41
N ALA A 104 -2.04 0.85 9.72
CA ALA A 104 -0.96 1.12 10.67
C ALA A 104 0.09 0.00 10.67
N GLY A 105 -0.33 -1.25 10.64
CA GLY A 105 0.58 -2.41 10.56
C GLY A 105 1.41 -2.42 9.28
N GLN A 106 0.80 -2.08 8.16
CA GLN A 106 1.51 -2.00 6.87
C GLN A 106 2.50 -0.81 6.85
N GLN A 107 2.10 0.34 7.33
CA GLN A 107 2.97 1.53 7.43
C GLN A 107 4.19 1.28 8.31
N ALA A 108 4.02 0.48 9.36
CA ALA A 108 5.12 0.08 10.25
C ALA A 108 6.00 -1.04 9.66
N GLY A 109 5.63 -1.64 8.53
CA GLY A 109 6.32 -2.79 7.96
C GLY A 109 6.11 -4.08 8.75
N ALA A 110 5.12 -4.11 9.64
CA ALA A 110 4.85 -5.25 10.53
C ALA A 110 4.10 -6.39 9.84
N ILE A 111 3.34 -6.08 8.78
CA ILE A 111 2.58 -7.07 8.01
C ILE A 111 2.92 -6.99 6.52
N SER A 112 2.84 -8.12 5.85
CA SER A 112 3.08 -8.22 4.41
C SER A 112 1.83 -7.93 3.59
N GLY A 113 2.00 -7.77 2.28
CA GLY A 113 0.87 -7.67 1.35
C GLY A 113 -0.04 -8.89 1.38
N GLU A 114 0.48 -10.07 1.66
CA GLU A 114 -0.31 -11.29 1.82
C GLU A 114 -1.22 -11.21 3.06
N HIS A 115 -0.72 -10.70 4.18
CA HIS A 115 -1.54 -10.46 5.37
C HIS A 115 -2.67 -9.45 5.08
N VAL A 116 -2.35 -8.37 4.41
CA VAL A 116 -3.35 -7.36 3.99
C VAL A 116 -4.44 -8.00 3.13
N LYS A 117 -4.07 -8.83 2.17
CA LYS A 117 -4.99 -9.55 1.30
C LYS A 117 -5.94 -10.47 2.09
N VAL A 118 -5.41 -11.24 3.04
CA VAL A 118 -6.20 -12.13 3.89
C VAL A 118 -7.18 -11.33 4.77
N ILE A 119 -6.71 -10.26 5.40
CA ILE A 119 -7.52 -9.41 6.26
C ILE A 119 -8.64 -8.75 5.45
N ARG A 120 -8.34 -8.17 4.29
CA ARG A 120 -9.35 -7.57 3.42
C ARG A 120 -10.38 -8.59 2.96
N GLY A 121 -9.95 -9.79 2.59
CA GLY A 121 -10.84 -10.88 2.22
C GLY A 121 -11.79 -11.29 3.35
N PHE A 122 -11.31 -11.29 4.59
CA PHE A 122 -12.13 -11.55 5.77
C PHE A 122 -13.23 -10.49 5.93
N PHE A 123 -12.87 -9.21 5.95
CA PHE A 123 -13.85 -8.13 6.12
C PHE A 123 -14.86 -8.05 4.98
N THR A 124 -14.46 -8.35 3.76
CA THR A 124 -15.38 -8.39 2.60
C THR A 124 -16.47 -9.45 2.75
N ARG A 125 -16.18 -10.55 3.48
CA ARG A 125 -17.13 -11.66 3.69
C ARG A 125 -18.05 -11.45 4.88
N LEU A 126 -17.81 -10.45 5.73
CA LEU A 126 -18.69 -10.17 6.85
C LEU A 126 -19.98 -9.49 6.38
N PRO A 127 -21.16 -9.92 6.89
CA PRO A 127 -22.40 -9.22 6.61
C PRO A 127 -22.41 -7.85 7.28
N GLY A 128 -22.66 -6.81 6.50
CA GLY A 128 -22.62 -5.44 6.97
C GLY A 128 -21.19 -4.90 7.10
N PHE A 129 -21.11 -3.58 7.10
CA PHE A 129 -19.85 -2.88 7.07
C PHE A 129 -19.29 -2.72 8.50
N ILE A 130 -18.22 -3.43 8.83
CA ILE A 130 -17.54 -3.30 10.12
C ILE A 130 -16.18 -2.63 9.88
N ASP A 131 -16.01 -1.43 10.44
CA ASP A 131 -14.72 -0.78 10.53
C ASP A 131 -13.87 -1.44 11.63
N GLU A 132 -12.56 -1.48 11.45
CA GLU A 132 -11.62 -1.94 12.50
C GLU A 132 -11.57 -1.01 13.73
N GLN A 133 -12.33 0.06 13.72
CA GLN A 133 -12.38 0.96 14.87
C GLN A 133 -13.22 0.36 16.01
N PRO A 134 -12.72 0.46 17.25
CA PRO A 134 -13.52 0.04 18.38
C PRO A 134 -14.81 0.87 18.41
N ARG A 135 -15.92 0.18 18.47
CA ARG A 135 -17.20 0.83 18.69
C ARG A 135 -17.15 1.49 20.08
N ARG A 136 -17.34 2.79 20.10
CA ARG A 136 -17.54 3.51 21.34
C ARG A 136 -18.91 3.20 21.94
#